data_9485f94aaf0ae1353011fc9b7abb2956
#
_entry.id   9485f94aaf0ae1353011fc9b7abb2956
#
_cell.length_a   1.000
_cell.length_b   1.000
_cell.length_c   1.000
_cell.angle_alpha   90.00
_cell.angle_beta   90.00
_cell.angle_gamma   90.00
#
_symmetry.space_group_name_H-M   'P 1'
#
loop_
_entity.id
_entity.type
_entity.pdbx_description
1 polymer ?
#
loop_
_entity_poly.entity_id
_entity_poly.type
_entity_poly.pdbx_seq_one_letter_code
_entity_poly.pdbx_strand_id
1 'polypeptide(L)'
;DKWIGELDEEKLFFTQAEINQLAVFKTKLDEELQGRGWEFFTRSSTLFRLAILRADSLMQAILSKPLDFSKPDNIVWPCADYAANTTELALRWQRLFKWRILEDIADKLTGDGKTLPLQQPVDFGKWEKEMREKLKKREGQYIKGMLKTPASFIADREDEYLNSIAWCYDPHTAYMNLKEKKEFETDMSASEYSAGFDLEENEKGDKTIGYLQPGGSAWRSGQLHTGDQVV
;
A
#
# COMPACT_ATOMS: atom_id res chain seq x y z
N ASP A 1 6.35 -9.83 16.82
CA ASP A 1 6.97 -8.59 16.31
C ASP A 1 6.94 -8.53 14.78
N LYS A 2 7.23 -9.64 14.05
CA LYS A 2 7.27 -9.68 12.58
C LYS A 2 5.97 -9.20 11.95
N TRP A 3 4.82 -9.80 12.30
CA TRP A 3 3.51 -9.42 11.78
C TRP A 3 3.17 -7.93 11.96
N ILE A 4 3.47 -7.37 13.13
CA ILE A 4 3.22 -5.94 13.37
C ILE A 4 4.13 -5.06 12.53
N GLY A 5 5.39 -5.49 12.33
CA GLY A 5 6.32 -4.81 11.42
C GLY A 5 5.87 -4.85 9.96
N GLU A 6 5.24 -5.94 9.51
CA GLU A 6 4.68 -6.03 8.15
C GLU A 6 3.44 -5.15 7.96
N LEU A 7 2.60 -4.99 9.01
CA LEU A 7 1.46 -4.09 8.96
C LEU A 7 1.86 -2.61 8.93
N ASP A 8 2.93 -2.23 9.62
CA ASP A 8 3.35 -0.83 9.80
C ASP A 8 4.87 -0.72 9.86
N GLU A 9 5.54 -1.06 8.76
CA GLU A 9 7.01 -1.04 8.64
C GLU A 9 7.57 0.36 8.91
N GLU A 10 6.91 1.37 8.42
CA GLU A 10 7.33 2.76 8.52
C GLU A 10 6.90 3.44 9.84
N LYS A 11 6.10 2.76 10.67
CA LYS A 11 5.57 3.25 11.96
C LYS A 11 4.78 4.55 11.84
N LEU A 12 3.91 4.58 10.84
CA LEU A 12 3.05 5.71 10.49
C LEU A 12 1.58 5.50 10.84
N PHE A 13 1.18 4.29 11.16
CA PHE A 13 -0.20 3.96 11.46
C PHE A 13 -0.45 3.75 12.93
N PHE A 14 0.35 2.92 13.60
CA PHE A 14 0.17 2.62 15.01
C PHE A 14 0.79 3.68 15.93
N THR A 15 0.18 3.84 17.09
CA THR A 15 0.78 4.51 18.23
C THR A 15 1.40 3.48 19.19
N GLN A 16 2.33 3.93 20.05
CA GLN A 16 2.93 3.08 21.07
C GLN A 16 1.89 2.46 22.01
N ALA A 17 0.81 3.19 22.32
CA ALA A 17 -0.28 2.67 23.15
C ALA A 17 -1.00 1.47 22.51
N GLU A 18 -1.19 1.49 21.18
CA GLU A 18 -1.79 0.37 20.44
C GLU A 18 -0.84 -0.84 20.38
N ILE A 19 0.46 -0.59 20.18
CA ILE A 19 1.48 -1.64 20.25
C ILE A 19 1.50 -2.29 21.63
N ASN A 20 1.41 -1.49 22.70
CA ASN A 20 1.35 -2.01 24.07
C ASN A 20 0.09 -2.88 24.31
N GLN A 21 -1.05 -2.55 23.69
CA GLN A 21 -2.24 -3.41 23.73
C GLN A 21 -2.01 -4.77 23.04
N LEU A 22 -1.21 -4.82 21.97
CA LEU A 22 -0.88 -6.06 21.26
C LEU A 22 0.21 -6.87 21.98
N ALA A 23 1.05 -6.23 22.77
CA ALA A 23 2.13 -6.89 23.50
C ALA A 23 1.66 -7.94 24.51
N VAL A 24 0.41 -7.90 24.95
CA VAL A 24 -0.17 -8.92 25.87
C VAL A 24 -0.29 -10.31 25.24
N PHE A 25 -0.24 -10.38 23.91
CA PHE A 25 -0.31 -11.64 23.17
C PHE A 25 1.04 -12.30 22.94
N LYS A 26 2.17 -11.68 23.28
CA LYS A 26 3.52 -12.22 23.02
C LYS A 26 3.74 -13.64 23.51
N THR A 27 3.08 -14.03 24.59
CA THR A 27 3.20 -15.35 25.24
C THR A 27 2.02 -16.27 24.99
N LYS A 28 1.13 -15.92 24.05
CA LYS A 28 -0.12 -16.65 23.78
C LYS A 28 -0.28 -17.06 22.31
N LEU A 29 0.69 -16.72 21.46
CA LEU A 29 0.59 -16.98 20.02
C LEU A 29 0.61 -18.47 19.66
N ASP A 30 1.21 -19.29 20.50
CA ASP A 30 1.21 -20.74 20.36
C ASP A 30 -0.21 -21.33 20.52
N GLU A 31 -1.08 -20.70 21.30
CA GLU A 31 -2.48 -21.11 21.44
C GLU A 31 -3.26 -20.89 20.12
N GLU A 32 -3.00 -19.81 19.39
CA GLU A 32 -3.60 -19.57 18.07
C GLU A 32 -3.15 -20.62 17.05
N LEU A 33 -1.87 -20.96 17.04
CA LEU A 33 -1.31 -22.00 16.16
C LEU A 33 -1.90 -23.39 16.45
N GLN A 34 -2.33 -23.63 17.69
CA GLN A 34 -3.02 -24.87 18.07
C GLN A 34 -4.54 -24.85 17.77
N GLY A 35 -5.02 -23.81 17.08
CA GLY A 35 -6.43 -23.67 16.70
C GLY A 35 -7.36 -23.27 17.86
N ARG A 36 -6.82 -22.69 18.93
CA ARG A 36 -7.59 -22.25 20.11
C ARG A 36 -8.18 -20.83 20.01
N GLY A 37 -8.15 -20.26 18.82
CA GLY A 37 -8.72 -18.96 18.55
C GLY A 37 -7.80 -18.12 17.66
N TRP A 38 -8.28 -16.93 17.29
CA TRP A 38 -7.58 -15.97 16.44
C TRP A 38 -7.62 -14.56 17.08
N GLU A 39 -7.39 -14.51 18.38
CA GLU A 39 -7.56 -13.26 19.14
C GLU A 39 -6.53 -12.20 18.76
N PHE A 40 -5.26 -12.59 18.63
CA PHE A 40 -4.19 -11.66 18.23
C PHE A 40 -4.39 -11.17 16.80
N PHE A 41 -4.65 -12.09 15.86
CA PHE A 41 -4.94 -11.73 14.48
C PHE A 41 -6.12 -10.77 14.38
N THR A 42 -7.24 -11.12 15.02
CA THR A 42 -8.47 -10.31 15.01
C THR A 42 -8.22 -8.93 15.63
N ARG A 43 -7.50 -8.87 16.76
CA ARG A 43 -7.21 -7.62 17.46
C ARG A 43 -6.26 -6.74 16.66
N SER A 44 -5.17 -7.29 16.15
CA SER A 44 -4.18 -6.54 15.36
C SER A 44 -4.78 -6.01 14.06
N SER A 45 -5.53 -6.83 13.33
CA SER A 45 -6.22 -6.42 12.08
C SER A 45 -7.28 -5.34 12.33
N THR A 46 -8.03 -5.45 13.43
CA THR A 46 -9.02 -4.43 13.81
C THR A 46 -8.34 -3.10 14.16
N LEU A 47 -7.30 -3.14 14.97
CA LEU A 47 -6.52 -1.94 15.33
C LEU A 47 -5.87 -1.32 14.10
N PHE A 48 -5.31 -2.13 13.21
CA PHE A 48 -4.71 -1.64 11.98
C PHE A 48 -5.73 -0.94 11.09
N ARG A 49 -6.92 -1.52 10.91
CA ARG A 49 -7.98 -0.87 10.16
C ARG A 49 -8.38 0.48 10.77
N LEU A 50 -8.50 0.58 12.08
CA LEU A 50 -8.78 1.84 12.78
C LEU A 50 -7.63 2.84 12.62
N ALA A 51 -6.38 2.35 12.66
CA ALA A 51 -5.19 3.17 12.44
C ALA A 51 -5.15 3.75 11.01
N ILE A 52 -5.52 2.97 9.99
CA ILE A 52 -5.64 3.45 8.61
C ILE A 52 -6.74 4.53 8.49
N LEU A 53 -7.91 4.33 9.08
CA LEU A 53 -8.99 5.32 9.08
C LEU A 53 -8.57 6.63 9.77
N ARG A 54 -7.82 6.52 10.88
CA ARG A 54 -7.23 7.68 11.55
C ARG A 54 -6.20 8.38 10.65
N ALA A 55 -5.31 7.62 10.00
CA ALA A 55 -4.33 8.16 9.07
C ALA A 55 -5.00 8.89 7.91
N ASP A 56 -6.06 8.34 7.31
CA ASP A 56 -6.85 9.03 6.28
C ASP A 56 -7.36 10.39 6.78
N SER A 57 -7.95 10.41 7.95
CA SER A 57 -8.46 11.66 8.56
C SER A 57 -7.34 12.69 8.78
N LEU A 58 -6.17 12.26 9.25
CA LEU A 58 -5.00 13.11 9.45
C LEU A 58 -4.47 13.65 8.11
N MET A 59 -4.31 12.77 7.11
CA MET A 59 -3.85 13.14 5.77
C MET A 59 -4.79 14.17 5.11
N GLN A 60 -6.10 13.93 5.17
CA GLN A 60 -7.10 14.87 4.63
C GLN A 60 -7.01 16.23 5.33
N ALA A 61 -6.85 16.25 6.66
CA ALA A 61 -6.72 17.49 7.43
C ALA A 61 -5.42 18.25 7.08
N ILE A 62 -4.30 17.55 7.02
CA ILE A 62 -2.98 18.13 6.71
C ILE A 62 -2.96 18.68 5.28
N LEU A 63 -3.39 17.90 4.30
CA LEU A 63 -3.34 18.27 2.87
C LEU A 63 -4.49 19.20 2.44
N SER A 64 -5.39 19.57 3.34
CA SER A 64 -6.44 20.57 3.07
C SER A 64 -5.92 22.01 3.09
N LYS A 65 -4.74 22.25 3.66
CA LYS A 65 -4.14 23.58 3.88
C LYS A 65 -2.74 23.63 3.27
N PRO A 66 -2.27 24.82 2.86
CA PRO A 66 -0.87 24.98 2.49
C PRO A 66 0.06 24.56 3.63
N LEU A 67 1.15 23.89 3.29
CA LEU A 67 2.16 23.50 4.25
C LEU A 67 3.19 24.61 4.46
N ASP A 68 3.64 24.79 5.70
CA ASP A 68 4.65 25.80 6.03
C ASP A 68 6.06 25.25 5.78
N PHE A 69 6.73 25.79 4.78
CA PHE A 69 8.11 25.47 4.40
C PHE A 69 9.12 26.51 4.89
N SER A 70 8.70 27.50 5.67
CA SER A 70 9.60 28.55 6.17
C SER A 70 10.59 28.04 7.22
N LYS A 71 10.32 26.90 7.84
CA LYS A 71 11.15 26.27 8.86
C LYS A 71 11.70 24.94 8.37
N PRO A 72 12.99 24.67 8.59
CA PRO A 72 13.56 23.36 8.29
C PRO A 72 12.95 22.31 9.21
N ASP A 73 12.64 21.15 8.65
CA ASP A 73 12.22 19.96 9.39
C ASP A 73 13.30 18.88 9.28
N ASN A 74 13.62 18.24 10.41
CA ASN A 74 14.45 17.04 10.39
C ASN A 74 13.55 15.82 10.20
N ILE A 75 13.74 15.11 9.10
CA ILE A 75 13.07 13.83 8.82
C ILE A 75 14.10 12.73 9.04
N VAL A 76 13.78 11.81 9.96
CA VAL A 76 14.48 10.54 10.10
C VAL A 76 13.56 9.47 9.58
N TRP A 77 13.95 8.79 8.52
CA TRP A 77 13.14 7.80 7.84
C TRP A 77 13.93 6.53 7.56
N PRO A 78 13.40 5.31 7.84
CA PRO A 78 12.15 5.03 8.57
C PRO A 78 12.20 5.46 10.04
N CYS A 79 11.03 5.62 10.66
CA CYS A 79 10.93 5.99 12.06
C CYS A 79 11.49 4.86 12.96
N ALA A 80 12.35 5.20 13.94
CA ALA A 80 12.93 4.19 14.84
C ALA A 80 11.87 3.58 15.79
N ASP A 81 10.98 4.41 16.33
CA ASP A 81 9.98 4.03 17.33
C ASP A 81 8.57 4.36 16.87
N TYR A 82 7.56 3.74 17.47
CA TYR A 82 6.16 4.11 17.28
C TYR A 82 5.86 5.47 17.91
N ALA A 83 4.96 6.22 17.28
CA ALA A 83 4.54 7.53 17.80
C ALA A 83 3.89 7.38 19.19
N ALA A 84 4.25 8.25 20.13
CA ALA A 84 3.68 8.21 21.48
C ALA A 84 2.15 8.44 21.46
N ASN A 85 1.66 9.26 20.53
CA ASN A 85 0.25 9.63 20.42
C ASN A 85 -0.11 10.12 18.99
N THR A 86 -1.41 10.39 18.78
CA THR A 86 -1.94 10.87 17.49
C THR A 86 -1.35 12.23 17.06
N THR A 87 -0.99 13.10 18.01
CA THR A 87 -0.37 14.39 17.66
C THR A 87 1.01 14.18 17.05
N GLU A 88 1.80 13.28 17.61
CA GLU A 88 3.10 12.93 17.04
C GLU A 88 2.95 12.23 15.67
N LEU A 89 1.97 11.33 15.52
CA LEU A 89 1.64 10.76 14.21
C LEU A 89 1.31 11.85 13.18
N ALA A 90 0.50 12.82 13.54
CA ALA A 90 0.17 13.94 12.65
C ALA A 90 1.41 14.74 12.23
N LEU A 91 2.35 14.96 13.14
CA LEU A 91 3.63 15.61 12.83
C LEU A 91 4.50 14.76 11.89
N ARG A 92 4.54 13.44 12.08
CA ARG A 92 5.26 12.52 11.17
C ARG A 92 4.68 12.58 9.76
N TRP A 93 3.36 12.46 9.62
CA TRP A 93 2.67 12.60 8.34
C TRP A 93 2.91 13.97 7.70
N GLN A 94 2.85 15.05 8.46
CA GLN A 94 3.10 16.39 7.94
C GLN A 94 4.53 16.54 7.40
N ARG A 95 5.53 16.04 8.12
CA ARG A 95 6.93 16.06 7.67
C ARG A 95 7.14 15.23 6.41
N LEU A 96 6.56 14.02 6.37
CA LEU A 96 6.61 13.16 5.20
C LEU A 96 6.00 13.85 3.97
N PHE A 97 4.83 14.48 4.12
CA PHE A 97 4.19 15.19 3.00
C PHE A 97 4.98 16.41 2.55
N LYS A 98 5.59 17.15 3.46
CA LYS A 98 6.50 18.24 3.09
C LYS A 98 7.68 17.70 2.27
N TRP A 99 8.28 16.61 2.69
CA TRP A 99 9.37 15.99 1.96
C TRP A 99 8.91 15.52 0.57
N ARG A 100 7.83 14.78 0.45
CA ARG A 100 7.29 14.31 -0.84
C ARG A 100 6.94 15.46 -1.80
N ILE A 101 6.36 16.54 -1.29
CA ILE A 101 6.07 17.74 -2.11
C ILE A 101 7.35 18.40 -2.61
N LEU A 102 8.38 18.50 -1.76
CA LEU A 102 9.67 19.05 -2.18
C LEU A 102 10.36 18.15 -3.21
N GLU A 103 10.26 16.84 -3.06
CA GLU A 103 10.76 15.87 -4.02
C GLU A 103 10.04 16.01 -5.38
N ASP A 104 8.70 16.00 -5.39
CA ASP A 104 7.90 16.24 -6.61
C ASP A 104 8.22 17.59 -7.28
N ILE A 105 8.51 18.65 -6.49
CA ILE A 105 8.94 19.97 -7.01
C ILE A 105 10.36 19.89 -7.57
N ALA A 106 11.26 19.21 -6.89
CA ALA A 106 12.65 19.03 -7.34
C ALA A 106 12.69 18.26 -8.66
N ASP A 107 11.92 17.19 -8.78
CA ASP A 107 11.81 16.42 -10.02
C ASP A 107 11.25 17.26 -11.18
N LYS A 108 10.25 18.09 -10.89
CA LYS A 108 9.70 19.04 -11.88
C LYS A 108 10.74 20.10 -12.33
N LEU A 109 11.64 20.51 -11.42
CA LEU A 109 12.72 21.45 -11.71
C LEU A 109 13.86 20.83 -12.50
N THR A 110 14.22 19.60 -12.17
CA THR A 110 15.37 18.94 -12.79
C THR A 110 15.03 18.32 -14.14
N GLY A 111 13.72 17.98 -14.38
CA GLY A 111 13.30 17.31 -15.63
C GLY A 111 14.29 16.19 -15.99
N ASP A 112 14.07 15.27 -16.82
CA ASP A 112 14.93 14.13 -17.21
C ASP A 112 16.46 14.20 -16.87
N GLY A 113 16.80 14.62 -15.65
CA GLY A 113 18.20 14.72 -15.15
C GLY A 113 19.00 15.94 -15.65
N LYS A 114 18.35 16.89 -16.30
CA LYS A 114 19.00 18.15 -16.70
C LYS A 114 18.81 19.20 -15.62
N THR A 115 19.88 19.58 -14.98
CA THR A 115 19.93 20.75 -14.10
C THR A 115 19.48 21.97 -14.92
N LEU A 116 18.24 22.40 -14.71
CA LEU A 116 17.78 23.65 -15.31
C LEU A 116 18.45 24.80 -14.57
N PRO A 117 19.17 25.71 -15.26
CA PRO A 117 19.53 26.96 -14.65
C PRO A 117 18.21 27.65 -14.30
N LEU A 118 18.02 27.99 -13.03
CA LEU A 118 16.87 28.78 -12.56
C LEU A 118 16.94 30.18 -13.19
N GLN A 119 16.50 30.30 -14.44
CA GLN A 119 16.50 31.57 -15.19
C GLN A 119 15.25 32.37 -14.90
N GLN A 120 14.24 31.84 -14.22
CA GLN A 120 13.03 32.55 -13.85
C GLN A 120 12.67 32.27 -12.37
N PRO A 121 12.12 33.26 -11.66
CA PRO A 121 11.63 33.05 -10.31
C PRO A 121 10.49 32.03 -10.34
N VAL A 122 10.67 30.97 -9.52
CA VAL A 122 9.67 29.92 -9.35
C VAL A 122 8.56 30.42 -8.44
N ASP A 123 7.32 30.35 -8.89
CA ASP A 123 6.15 30.54 -8.02
C ASP A 123 5.96 29.28 -7.16
N PHE A 124 6.70 29.24 -6.04
CA PHE A 124 6.67 28.12 -5.11
C PHE A 124 5.26 27.85 -4.58
N GLY A 125 4.46 28.89 -4.30
CA GLY A 125 3.10 28.75 -3.78
C GLY A 125 2.17 28.03 -4.76
N LYS A 126 2.29 28.34 -6.05
CA LYS A 126 1.54 27.65 -7.10
C LYS A 126 1.94 26.19 -7.22
N TRP A 127 3.24 25.90 -7.17
CA TRP A 127 3.75 24.54 -7.30
C TRP A 127 3.44 23.69 -6.05
N GLU A 128 3.57 24.26 -4.86
CA GLU A 128 3.14 23.60 -3.61
C GLU A 128 1.67 23.19 -3.70
N LYS A 129 0.80 24.09 -4.11
CA LYS A 129 -0.62 23.79 -4.26
C LYS A 129 -0.86 22.64 -5.24
N GLU A 130 -0.24 22.70 -6.43
CA GLU A 130 -0.37 21.66 -7.46
C GLU A 130 0.09 20.29 -6.93
N MET A 131 1.28 20.21 -6.33
CA MET A 131 1.85 18.97 -5.82
C MET A 131 1.06 18.44 -4.60
N ARG A 132 0.60 19.32 -3.72
CA ARG A 132 -0.24 18.96 -2.59
C ARG A 132 -1.58 18.36 -3.01
N GLU A 133 -2.24 18.92 -4.04
CA GLU A 133 -3.49 18.38 -4.59
C GLU A 133 -3.26 17.02 -5.27
N LYS A 134 -2.18 16.88 -6.02
CA LYS A 134 -1.75 15.61 -6.62
C LYS A 134 -1.47 14.55 -5.54
N LEU A 135 -0.70 14.92 -4.52
CA LEU A 135 -0.38 14.05 -3.38
C LEU A 135 -1.66 13.61 -2.65
N LYS A 136 -2.57 14.55 -2.37
CA LYS A 136 -3.84 14.26 -1.72
C LYS A 136 -4.67 13.21 -2.48
N LYS A 137 -4.70 13.32 -3.81
CA LYS A 137 -5.41 12.35 -4.66
C LYS A 137 -4.73 10.98 -4.59
N ARG A 138 -3.40 10.93 -4.73
CA ARG A 138 -2.60 9.70 -4.69
C ARG A 138 -2.78 8.95 -3.35
N GLU A 139 -2.58 9.66 -2.25
CA GLU A 139 -2.71 9.06 -0.91
C GLU A 139 -4.16 8.62 -0.61
N GLY A 140 -5.15 9.41 -1.04
CA GLY A 140 -6.55 9.02 -0.90
C GLY A 140 -6.92 7.77 -1.70
N GLN A 141 -6.35 7.56 -2.88
CA GLN A 141 -6.52 6.33 -3.65
C GLN A 141 -5.82 5.14 -2.98
N TYR A 142 -4.61 5.34 -2.48
CA TYR A 142 -3.85 4.33 -1.74
C TYR A 142 -4.63 3.83 -0.51
N ILE A 143 -5.12 4.74 0.33
CA ILE A 143 -5.92 4.38 1.51
C ILE A 143 -7.22 3.66 1.14
N LYS A 144 -7.91 4.10 0.09
CA LYS A 144 -9.11 3.40 -0.40
C LYS A 144 -8.79 1.98 -0.86
N GLY A 145 -7.65 1.80 -1.54
CA GLY A 145 -7.15 0.49 -1.95
C GLY A 145 -6.87 -0.43 -0.75
N MET A 146 -6.27 0.10 0.31
CA MET A 146 -6.01 -0.65 1.55
C MET A 146 -7.30 -1.05 2.27
N LEU A 147 -8.28 -0.16 2.36
CA LEU A 147 -9.49 -0.38 3.15
C LEU A 147 -10.49 -1.31 2.49
N LYS A 148 -10.60 -1.31 1.16
CA LYS A 148 -11.58 -2.12 0.39
C LYS A 148 -12.91 -2.32 1.16
N THR A 149 -13.55 -3.47 1.02
CA THR A 149 -14.65 -3.88 1.92
C THR A 149 -14.09 -4.46 3.23
N PRO A 150 -14.81 -4.37 4.37
CA PRO A 150 -14.33 -4.97 5.61
C PRO A 150 -14.02 -6.47 5.50
N ALA A 151 -14.81 -7.21 4.72
CA ALA A 151 -14.60 -8.64 4.52
C ALA A 151 -13.32 -8.94 3.73
N SER A 152 -13.08 -8.22 2.61
CA SER A 152 -11.85 -8.41 1.83
C SER A 152 -10.62 -7.92 2.58
N PHE A 153 -10.74 -6.86 3.39
CA PHE A 153 -9.64 -6.40 4.23
C PHE A 153 -9.16 -7.48 5.20
N ILE A 154 -10.09 -8.18 5.86
CA ILE A 154 -9.74 -9.27 6.79
C ILE A 154 -9.16 -10.45 6.05
N ALA A 155 -9.77 -10.86 4.90
CA ALA A 155 -9.28 -12.00 4.13
C ALA A 155 -7.83 -11.77 3.61
N ASP A 156 -7.55 -10.59 3.06
CA ASP A 156 -6.20 -10.24 2.60
C ASP A 156 -5.18 -10.28 3.77
N ARG A 157 -5.59 -9.82 4.95
CA ARG A 157 -4.72 -9.85 6.16
C ARG A 157 -4.53 -11.26 6.71
N GLU A 158 -5.50 -12.16 6.56
CA GLU A 158 -5.40 -13.55 7.00
C GLU A 158 -4.30 -14.29 6.23
N ASP A 159 -4.27 -14.16 4.91
CA ASP A 159 -3.25 -14.77 4.07
C ASP A 159 -1.85 -14.22 4.41
N GLU A 160 -1.71 -12.90 4.60
CA GLU A 160 -0.46 -12.27 5.00
C GLU A 160 0.00 -12.73 6.41
N TYR A 161 -0.94 -12.86 7.35
CA TYR A 161 -0.64 -13.34 8.70
C TYR A 161 -0.14 -14.79 8.69
N LEU A 162 -0.79 -15.67 7.91
CA LEU A 162 -0.36 -17.05 7.75
C LEU A 162 1.02 -17.15 7.09
N ASN A 163 1.32 -16.31 6.11
CA ASN A 163 2.65 -16.19 5.54
C ASN A 163 3.69 -15.69 6.55
N SER A 164 3.35 -14.69 7.36
CA SER A 164 4.21 -14.19 8.43
C SER A 164 4.58 -15.29 9.45
N ILE A 165 3.63 -16.18 9.75
CA ILE A 165 3.87 -17.36 10.60
C ILE A 165 4.78 -18.36 9.89
N ALA A 166 4.48 -18.72 8.64
CA ALA A 166 5.27 -19.67 7.86
C ALA A 166 6.75 -19.23 7.79
N TRP A 167 7.01 -17.98 7.52
CA TRP A 167 8.36 -17.40 7.47
C TRP A 167 9.09 -17.39 8.82
N CYS A 168 8.39 -17.47 9.95
CA CYS A 168 9.05 -17.63 11.25
C CYS A 168 9.67 -19.02 11.42
N TYR A 169 9.16 -20.03 10.72
CA TYR A 169 9.72 -21.39 10.74
C TYR A 169 10.82 -21.60 9.71
N ASP A 170 10.57 -21.15 8.48
CA ASP A 170 11.54 -21.23 7.38
C ASP A 170 11.28 -20.08 6.37
N PRO A 171 12.29 -19.24 6.08
CA PRO A 171 12.15 -18.13 5.13
C PRO A 171 11.86 -18.57 3.69
N HIS A 172 11.96 -19.85 3.36
CA HIS A 172 11.63 -20.41 2.05
C HIS A 172 10.23 -21.06 2.01
N THR A 173 9.53 -21.07 3.15
CA THR A 173 8.17 -21.62 3.23
C THR A 173 7.16 -20.49 3.00
N ALA A 174 6.21 -20.70 2.08
CA ALA A 174 5.09 -19.81 1.85
C ALA A 174 3.76 -20.52 2.13
N TYR A 175 2.84 -19.82 2.75
CA TYR A 175 1.45 -20.22 2.79
C TYR A 175 0.79 -19.89 1.45
N MET A 176 0.01 -20.81 0.94
CA MET A 176 -0.80 -20.62 -0.27
C MET A 176 -2.26 -20.87 0.09
N ASN A 177 -3.11 -19.90 -0.20
CA ASN A 177 -4.55 -20.12 -0.12
C ASN A 177 -5.04 -21.07 -1.23
N LEU A 178 -6.29 -21.51 -1.15
CA LEU A 178 -6.83 -22.49 -2.12
C LEU A 178 -6.78 -22.02 -3.57
N LYS A 179 -6.88 -20.72 -3.81
CA LYS A 179 -6.83 -20.15 -5.15
C LYS A 179 -5.40 -20.18 -5.68
N GLU A 180 -4.45 -19.67 -4.92
CA GLU A 180 -3.03 -19.69 -5.25
C GLU A 180 -2.50 -21.11 -5.44
N LYS A 181 -2.93 -22.05 -4.59
CA LYS A 181 -2.58 -23.47 -4.74
C LYS A 181 -3.06 -24.03 -6.08
N LYS A 182 -4.31 -23.72 -6.47
CA LYS A 182 -4.84 -24.18 -7.76
C LYS A 182 -4.13 -23.55 -8.95
N GLU A 183 -3.80 -22.25 -8.87
CA GLU A 183 -3.02 -21.55 -9.88
C GLU A 183 -1.64 -22.19 -10.01
N PHE A 184 -0.95 -22.41 -8.90
CA PHE A 184 0.35 -23.09 -8.88
C PHE A 184 0.28 -24.52 -9.45
N GLU A 185 -0.72 -25.33 -9.07
CA GLU A 185 -0.92 -26.69 -9.61
C GLU A 185 -1.22 -26.64 -11.11
N THR A 186 -1.93 -25.64 -11.60
CA THR A 186 -2.22 -25.44 -13.03
C THR A 186 -0.94 -25.09 -13.80
N ASP A 187 -0.15 -24.17 -13.28
CA ASP A 187 1.14 -23.76 -13.87
C ASP A 187 2.12 -24.94 -13.95
N MET A 188 2.16 -25.76 -12.90
CA MET A 188 3.02 -26.95 -12.85
C MET A 188 2.53 -28.10 -13.75
N SER A 189 1.24 -28.16 -14.05
CA SER A 189 0.65 -29.28 -14.83
C SER A 189 0.88 -29.20 -16.33
N ALA A 190 1.51 -28.14 -16.85
CA ALA A 190 1.73 -27.86 -18.28
C ALA A 190 0.46 -27.89 -19.15
N SER A 191 -0.72 -27.87 -18.53
CA SER A 191 -2.02 -27.78 -19.21
C SER A 191 -2.75 -26.51 -18.78
N GLU A 192 -2.42 -25.42 -19.44
CA GLU A 192 -3.06 -24.12 -19.19
C GLU A 192 -4.32 -23.99 -20.06
N TYR A 193 -5.47 -23.87 -19.41
CA TYR A 193 -6.68 -23.40 -20.06
C TYR A 193 -6.70 -21.87 -19.98
N SER A 194 -6.00 -21.21 -20.89
CA SER A 194 -6.03 -19.78 -21.04
C SER A 194 -7.05 -19.36 -22.09
N ALA A 195 -7.73 -18.25 -21.85
CA ALA A 195 -8.53 -17.60 -22.90
C ALA A 195 -7.63 -17.06 -24.05
N GLY A 196 -6.33 -16.97 -23.80
CA GLY A 196 -5.31 -16.55 -24.76
C GLY A 196 -5.25 -15.03 -24.93
N PHE A 197 -5.49 -14.27 -23.85
CA PHE A 197 -5.25 -12.83 -23.83
C PHE A 197 -4.83 -12.36 -22.44
N ASP A 198 -4.09 -11.25 -22.41
CA ASP A 198 -3.70 -10.55 -21.20
C ASP A 198 -4.44 -9.22 -21.08
N LEU A 199 -4.77 -8.82 -19.84
CA LEU A 199 -5.41 -7.54 -19.55
C LEU A 199 -4.37 -6.55 -19.04
N GLU A 200 -4.38 -5.36 -19.62
CA GLU A 200 -3.61 -4.21 -19.15
C GLU A 200 -4.54 -3.11 -18.63
N GLU A 201 -4.06 -2.33 -17.69
CA GLU A 201 -4.77 -1.16 -17.19
C GLU A 201 -4.20 0.09 -17.85
N ASN A 202 -5.07 0.89 -18.48
CA ASN A 202 -4.65 2.13 -19.10
C ASN A 202 -4.50 3.26 -18.05
N GLU A 203 -3.97 4.42 -18.47
CA GLU A 203 -3.76 5.59 -17.60
C GLU A 203 -5.05 6.11 -16.90
N LYS A 204 -6.22 5.71 -17.38
CA LYS A 204 -7.53 6.08 -16.83
C LYS A 204 -8.07 5.06 -15.82
N GLY A 205 -7.39 3.91 -15.69
CA GLY A 205 -7.83 2.81 -14.83
C GLY A 205 -8.82 1.85 -15.51
N ASP A 206 -8.99 1.95 -16.83
CA ASP A 206 -9.83 1.02 -17.58
C ASP A 206 -9.01 -0.22 -17.96
N LYS A 207 -9.62 -1.40 -17.89
CA LYS A 207 -9.00 -2.65 -18.33
C LYS A 207 -9.16 -2.82 -19.84
N THR A 208 -8.05 -3.03 -20.52
CA THR A 208 -8.00 -3.27 -21.96
C THR A 208 -7.23 -4.55 -22.27
N ILE A 209 -7.50 -5.15 -23.42
CA ILE A 209 -6.74 -6.30 -23.92
C ILE A 209 -5.38 -5.79 -24.41
N GLY A 210 -4.31 -6.11 -23.66
CA GLY A 210 -2.94 -5.73 -24.01
C GLY A 210 -2.31 -6.67 -25.05
N TYR A 211 -2.52 -7.98 -24.88
CA TYR A 211 -1.94 -9.00 -25.73
C TYR A 211 -2.97 -10.08 -26.06
N LEU A 212 -2.94 -10.56 -27.30
CA LEU A 212 -3.69 -11.73 -27.79
C LEU A 212 -2.71 -12.80 -28.22
N GLN A 213 -2.79 -13.98 -27.61
CA GLN A 213 -1.93 -15.11 -27.95
C GLN A 213 -2.29 -15.66 -29.32
N PRO A 214 -1.37 -15.62 -30.30
CA PRO A 214 -1.63 -16.17 -31.64
C PRO A 214 -1.99 -17.65 -31.57
N GLY A 215 -3.12 -18.01 -32.19
CA GLY A 215 -3.64 -19.38 -32.14
C GLY A 215 -4.40 -19.76 -30.88
N GLY A 216 -4.50 -18.87 -29.87
CA GLY A 216 -5.36 -19.04 -28.69
C GLY A 216 -6.85 -18.97 -29.00
N SER A 217 -7.70 -19.31 -28.03
CA SER A 217 -9.16 -19.33 -28.22
C SER A 217 -9.73 -17.95 -28.55
N ALA A 218 -9.27 -16.90 -27.86
CA ALA A 218 -9.69 -15.53 -28.14
C ALA A 218 -9.26 -15.07 -29.53
N TRP A 219 -8.01 -15.34 -29.92
CA TRP A 219 -7.49 -15.02 -31.27
C TRP A 219 -8.26 -15.73 -32.39
N ARG A 220 -8.57 -17.03 -32.21
CA ARG A 220 -9.34 -17.80 -33.20
C ARG A 220 -10.79 -17.36 -33.31
N SER A 221 -11.38 -16.79 -32.26
CA SER A 221 -12.75 -16.29 -32.31
C SER A 221 -12.93 -15.12 -33.27
N GLY A 222 -11.86 -14.35 -33.51
CA GLY A 222 -11.91 -13.13 -34.30
C GLY A 222 -12.80 -12.02 -33.74
N GLN A 223 -13.27 -12.17 -32.49
CA GLN A 223 -14.19 -11.23 -31.84
C GLN A 223 -13.48 -10.27 -30.86
N LEU A 224 -12.25 -10.57 -30.47
CA LEU A 224 -11.48 -9.78 -29.54
C LEU A 224 -10.20 -9.25 -30.23
N HIS A 225 -9.86 -7.99 -29.95
CA HIS A 225 -8.69 -7.33 -30.50
C HIS A 225 -7.89 -6.63 -29.39
N THR A 226 -6.59 -6.49 -29.61
CA THR A 226 -5.75 -5.69 -28.74
C THR A 226 -6.27 -4.25 -28.69
N GLY A 227 -6.43 -3.70 -27.48
CA GLY A 227 -7.01 -2.39 -27.23
C GLY A 227 -8.51 -2.40 -26.93
N ASP A 228 -9.22 -3.53 -27.10
CA ASP A 228 -10.63 -3.65 -26.70
C ASP A 228 -10.77 -3.44 -25.19
N GLN A 229 -11.77 -2.65 -24.81
CA GLN A 229 -12.05 -2.36 -23.39
C GLN A 229 -12.94 -3.45 -22.80
N VAL A 230 -12.56 -3.94 -21.63
CA VAL A 230 -13.32 -4.92 -20.86
C VAL A 230 -14.11 -4.19 -19.79
N VAL A 231 -15.45 -4.27 -19.86
CA VAL A 231 -16.38 -3.60 -18.94
C VAL A 231 -16.89 -4.58 -17.89
#